data_5e486f67bb955149ccced02aed6eecfa
#
_entry.id   5e486f67bb955149ccced02aed6eecfa
#
_cell.length_a   1.000
_cell.length_b   1.000
_cell.length_c   1.000
_cell.angle_alpha   90.00
_cell.angle_beta   90.00
_cell.angle_gamma   90.00
#
_symmetry.space_group_name_H-M   'P 1'
#
loop_
_entity.id
_entity.type
_entity.pdbx_description
1 polymer ?
#
loop_
_entity_poly.entity_id
_entity_poly.type
_entity_poly.pdbx_seq_one_letter_code
_entity_poly.pdbx_strand_id
1 'polypeptide(L)'
;MELKSMIRILAIVAFFVGLDSLLVAPLLPVITETISIPGGSGGLLITIYALCYGITAPVFGTMSDRVGRKRMIIIGFAIFSISTFCTGLAKSFEILLLFRGLTGLSGAMIMPSIFALVGDKVTYESRGKAMGTIMGAMVGSTVIGVPIGAFLSEVGNWQWTFYSIGLLTLFLAILVNHILENEKTRNDVHVSIVKTLAASLKMALVNISVLFALLATFLWTIGLHGMFSYIGVYYENNFGISVGKIGIVIFLAGVGSVAGNILGGKLADKIGKKSVIVIASIVSSISVMLFSLSTENLVIAIIVHIIWSLFIGFGQASLTALISELKPAVRGTVMALNSSAMYIGMTIASGVASLAISNGFPFSSLGTMCAIASLLVLPIIFVLVKEKASSNKKKMTI
;
A
#
# COMPACT_ATOMS: atom_id res chain seq x y z
N MET A 1 8.67 26.19 -12.85
CA MET A 1 9.14 24.78 -12.65
C MET A 1 8.70 23.90 -13.81
N GLU A 2 9.59 23.06 -14.36
CA GLU A 2 9.14 22.08 -15.35
C GLU A 2 8.26 21.01 -14.69
N LEU A 3 7.08 20.79 -15.22
CA LEU A 3 6.12 19.79 -14.75
C LEU A 3 6.74 18.39 -14.57
N LYS A 4 7.69 18.03 -15.45
CA LYS A 4 8.43 16.79 -15.40
C LYS A 4 9.29 16.66 -14.13
N SER A 5 9.91 17.75 -13.68
CA SER A 5 10.74 17.77 -12.47
C SER A 5 9.88 17.57 -11.21
N MET A 6 8.72 18.22 -11.16
CA MET A 6 7.72 18.02 -10.10
C MET A 6 7.29 16.55 -10.02
N ILE A 7 6.88 15.94 -11.12
CA ILE A 7 6.42 14.54 -11.13
C ILE A 7 7.53 13.59 -10.67
N ARG A 8 8.79 13.82 -11.10
CA ARG A 8 9.94 12.97 -10.70
C ARG A 8 10.19 13.04 -9.20
N ILE A 9 10.21 14.24 -8.61
CA ILE A 9 10.46 14.37 -7.16
C ILE A 9 9.32 13.78 -6.34
N LEU A 10 8.06 13.96 -6.76
CA LEU A 10 6.91 13.34 -6.10
C LEU A 10 6.93 11.81 -6.22
N ALA A 11 7.42 11.27 -7.33
CA ALA A 11 7.61 9.83 -7.50
C ALA A 11 8.69 9.28 -6.55
N ILE A 12 9.79 10.02 -6.34
CA ILE A 12 10.82 9.64 -5.36
C ILE A 12 10.26 9.65 -3.94
N VAL A 13 9.47 10.65 -3.57
CA VAL A 13 8.78 10.70 -2.27
C VAL A 13 7.86 9.49 -2.10
N ALA A 14 7.05 9.17 -3.11
CA ALA A 14 6.15 8.02 -3.10
C ALA A 14 6.90 6.68 -3.00
N PHE A 15 8.07 6.57 -3.62
CA PHE A 15 8.96 5.42 -3.49
C PHE A 15 9.37 5.18 -2.03
N PHE A 16 9.81 6.22 -1.31
CA PHE A 16 10.23 6.07 0.09
C PHE A 16 9.07 5.78 1.04
N VAL A 17 7.91 6.38 0.82
CA VAL A 17 6.69 6.05 1.59
C VAL A 17 6.26 4.60 1.35
N GLY A 18 6.31 4.14 0.11
CA GLY A 18 6.03 2.74 -0.24
C GLY A 18 7.06 1.77 0.37
N LEU A 19 8.35 2.12 0.30
CA LEU A 19 9.44 1.34 0.88
C LEU A 19 9.24 1.12 2.38
N ASP A 20 9.07 2.19 3.14
CA ASP A 20 8.93 2.11 4.61
C ASP A 20 7.69 1.31 5.04
N SER A 21 6.61 1.39 4.28
CA SER A 21 5.37 0.66 4.59
C SER A 21 5.52 -0.87 4.51
N LEU A 22 6.43 -1.36 3.67
CA LEU A 22 6.60 -2.79 3.37
C LEU A 22 7.86 -3.40 3.98
N LEU A 23 8.84 -2.56 4.35
CA LEU A 23 10.17 -2.99 4.78
C LEU A 23 10.16 -3.78 6.10
N VAL A 24 9.25 -3.47 7.00
CA VAL A 24 9.19 -4.14 8.33
C VAL A 24 8.92 -5.64 8.20
N ALA A 25 8.09 -6.06 7.25
CA ALA A 25 7.72 -7.45 7.11
C ALA A 25 8.90 -8.43 6.92
N PRO A 26 9.87 -8.18 6.00
CA PRO A 26 11.07 -9.02 5.90
C PRO A 26 12.05 -8.86 7.04
N LEU A 27 12.09 -7.69 7.70
CA LEU A 27 12.99 -7.42 8.83
C LEU A 27 12.42 -7.88 10.17
N LEU A 28 11.18 -8.31 10.21
CA LEU A 28 10.48 -8.67 11.44
C LEU A 28 11.24 -9.68 12.32
N PRO A 29 11.82 -10.77 11.77
CA PRO A 29 12.59 -11.71 12.57
C PRO A 29 13.72 -11.05 13.36
N VAL A 30 14.57 -10.31 12.66
CA VAL A 30 15.74 -9.65 13.26
C VAL A 30 15.36 -8.55 14.25
N ILE A 31 14.28 -7.80 13.97
CA ILE A 31 13.76 -6.78 14.90
C ILE A 31 13.25 -7.45 16.18
N THR A 32 12.46 -8.52 16.06
CA THR A 32 11.86 -9.20 17.21
C THR A 32 12.90 -9.87 18.09
N GLU A 33 13.93 -10.46 17.49
CA GLU A 33 15.06 -11.05 18.21
C GLU A 33 15.87 -9.98 18.95
N THR A 34 16.26 -8.90 18.26
CA THR A 34 17.12 -7.83 18.80
C THR A 34 16.49 -7.10 19.99
N ILE A 35 15.17 -6.87 19.94
CA ILE A 35 14.43 -6.10 20.97
C ILE A 35 13.71 -7.02 21.94
N SER A 36 13.83 -8.35 21.78
CA SER A 36 13.15 -9.35 22.62
C SER A 36 11.63 -9.12 22.66
N ILE A 37 11.00 -8.87 21.49
CA ILE A 37 9.56 -8.65 21.40
C ILE A 37 8.84 -9.99 21.68
N PRO A 38 7.81 -10.01 22.54
CA PRO A 38 7.05 -11.24 22.81
C PRO A 38 6.58 -11.92 21.54
N GLY A 39 6.68 -13.24 21.49
CA GLY A 39 6.41 -14.04 20.30
C GLY A 39 5.10 -13.68 19.61
N GLY A 40 5.16 -13.41 18.32
CA GLY A 40 4.01 -13.04 17.49
C GLY A 40 3.58 -11.57 17.53
N SER A 41 3.98 -10.78 18.55
CA SER A 41 3.56 -9.36 18.66
C SER A 41 4.23 -8.43 17.65
N GLY A 42 5.28 -8.86 16.95
CA GLY A 42 6.01 -8.04 15.97
C GLY A 42 5.13 -7.49 14.85
N GLY A 43 4.08 -8.19 14.44
CA GLY A 43 3.13 -7.71 13.44
C GLY A 43 2.39 -6.44 13.82
N LEU A 44 2.34 -6.09 15.13
CA LEU A 44 1.76 -4.83 15.60
C LEU A 44 2.52 -3.61 15.08
N LEU A 45 3.80 -3.72 14.70
CA LEU A 45 4.57 -2.66 14.06
C LEU A 45 3.98 -2.27 12.69
N ILE A 46 3.43 -3.24 11.97
CA ILE A 46 2.73 -3.03 10.70
C ILE A 46 1.32 -2.54 10.97
N THR A 47 0.66 -3.12 11.96
CA THR A 47 -0.71 -2.77 12.36
C THR A 47 -0.84 -1.30 12.74
N ILE A 48 0.03 -0.78 13.61
CA ILE A 48 -0.05 0.61 14.08
C ILE A 48 0.22 1.63 12.97
N TYR A 49 1.20 1.33 12.08
CA TYR A 49 1.45 2.13 10.89
C TYR A 49 0.20 2.22 10.01
N ALA A 50 -0.39 1.08 9.68
CA ALA A 50 -1.55 1.00 8.81
C ALA A 50 -2.78 1.64 9.44
N LEU A 51 -2.99 1.47 10.75
CA LEU A 51 -4.09 2.07 11.51
C LEU A 51 -4.01 3.60 11.48
N CYS A 52 -2.85 4.15 11.84
CA CYS A 52 -2.63 5.60 11.83
C CYS A 52 -2.83 6.17 10.43
N TYR A 53 -2.30 5.51 9.39
CA TYR A 53 -2.50 5.93 8.01
C TYR A 53 -3.98 5.87 7.61
N GLY A 54 -4.64 4.74 7.79
CA GLY A 54 -6.02 4.49 7.32
C GLY A 54 -7.05 5.44 7.92
N ILE A 55 -6.92 5.76 9.22
CA ILE A 55 -7.83 6.67 9.91
C ILE A 55 -7.58 8.13 9.51
N THR A 56 -6.33 8.53 9.33
CA THR A 56 -5.98 9.94 9.17
C THR A 56 -5.93 10.40 7.70
N ALA A 57 -5.80 9.50 6.74
CA ALA A 57 -5.71 9.83 5.32
C ALA A 57 -6.90 10.67 4.79
N PRO A 58 -8.18 10.39 5.11
CA PRO A 58 -9.30 11.24 4.66
C PRO A 58 -9.25 12.64 5.25
N VAL A 59 -8.79 12.77 6.49
CA VAL A 59 -8.67 14.05 7.21
C VAL A 59 -7.56 14.89 6.56
N PHE A 60 -6.37 14.34 6.40
CA PHE A 60 -5.26 15.06 5.80
C PHE A 60 -5.45 15.35 4.31
N GLY A 61 -6.15 14.49 3.59
CA GLY A 61 -6.55 14.77 2.21
C GLY A 61 -7.37 16.07 2.10
N THR A 62 -8.39 16.23 2.95
CA THR A 62 -9.19 17.47 2.98
C THR A 62 -8.46 18.66 3.59
N MET A 63 -7.61 18.42 4.59
CA MET A 63 -6.82 19.47 5.23
C MET A 63 -5.78 20.06 4.28
N SER A 64 -5.26 19.25 3.35
CA SER A 64 -4.29 19.70 2.34
C SER A 64 -4.87 20.73 1.36
N ASP A 65 -6.21 20.77 1.17
CA ASP A 65 -6.89 21.80 0.37
C ASP A 65 -6.77 23.20 0.97
N ARG A 66 -6.63 23.30 2.30
CA ARG A 66 -6.59 24.56 3.04
C ARG A 66 -5.18 24.98 3.42
N VAL A 67 -4.41 24.05 3.98
CA VAL A 67 -3.02 24.29 4.42
C VAL A 67 -2.11 24.54 3.21
N GLY A 68 -2.51 24.01 2.05
CA GLY A 68 -1.73 23.98 0.82
C GLY A 68 -1.04 22.62 0.63
N ARG A 69 -1.11 22.08 -0.60
CA ARG A 69 -0.57 20.76 -0.95
C ARG A 69 0.92 20.65 -0.62
N LYS A 70 1.71 21.66 -1.08
CA LYS A 70 3.15 21.73 -0.83
C LYS A 70 3.47 21.66 0.67
N ARG A 71 2.83 22.50 1.49
CA ARG A 71 3.09 22.54 2.94
C ARG A 71 2.80 21.20 3.58
N MET A 72 1.68 20.58 3.22
CA MET A 72 1.29 19.27 3.76
C MET A 72 2.29 18.17 3.40
N ILE A 73 2.79 18.14 2.14
CA ILE A 73 3.82 17.21 1.69
C ILE A 73 5.11 17.43 2.47
N ILE A 74 5.57 18.68 2.64
CA ILE A 74 6.85 18.98 3.30
C ILE A 74 6.79 18.64 4.78
N ILE A 75 5.73 19.07 5.50
CA ILE A 75 5.58 18.76 6.93
C ILE A 75 5.47 17.24 7.12
N GLY A 76 4.63 16.58 6.32
CA GLY A 76 4.50 15.13 6.35
C GLY A 76 5.85 14.43 6.09
N PHE A 77 6.60 14.87 5.08
CA PHE A 77 7.87 14.24 4.72
C PHE A 77 8.98 14.50 5.74
N ALA A 78 8.97 15.65 6.42
CA ALA A 78 9.88 15.93 7.54
C ALA A 78 9.56 15.03 8.75
N ILE A 79 8.28 14.91 9.14
CA ILE A 79 7.85 14.00 10.20
C ILE A 79 8.20 12.55 9.82
N PHE A 80 7.96 12.14 8.59
CA PHE A 80 8.30 10.83 8.05
C PHE A 80 9.79 10.54 8.23
N SER A 81 10.66 11.46 7.79
CA SER A 81 12.11 11.30 7.85
C SER A 81 12.62 11.16 9.27
N ILE A 82 12.16 12.04 10.18
CA ILE A 82 12.52 12.00 11.59
C ILE A 82 12.03 10.72 12.26
N SER A 83 10.76 10.36 12.05
CA SER A 83 10.17 9.16 12.65
C SER A 83 10.85 7.88 12.15
N THR A 84 11.16 7.81 10.85
CA THR A 84 11.88 6.67 10.25
C THR A 84 13.30 6.57 10.84
N PHE A 85 14.03 7.68 10.94
CA PHE A 85 15.34 7.69 11.58
C PHE A 85 15.28 7.24 13.05
N CYS A 86 14.33 7.78 13.80
CA CYS A 86 14.13 7.45 15.21
C CYS A 86 13.64 6.00 15.41
N THR A 87 13.01 5.38 14.41
CA THR A 87 12.70 3.93 14.43
C THR A 87 14.00 3.13 14.60
N GLY A 88 15.10 3.52 13.94
CA GLY A 88 16.41 2.88 14.10
C GLY A 88 17.05 3.11 15.48
N LEU A 89 16.68 4.18 16.19
CA LEU A 89 17.16 4.48 17.55
C LEU A 89 16.36 3.78 18.65
N ALA A 90 15.22 3.17 18.31
CA ALA A 90 14.33 2.58 19.30
C ALA A 90 14.98 1.38 20.00
N LYS A 91 14.92 1.39 21.34
CA LYS A 91 15.44 0.32 22.21
C LYS A 91 14.36 -0.50 22.89
N SER A 92 13.09 -0.15 22.70
CA SER A 92 11.95 -0.88 23.23
C SER A 92 10.83 -0.98 22.20
N PHE A 93 9.96 -1.96 22.41
CA PHE A 93 8.82 -2.21 21.53
C PHE A 93 7.84 -1.03 21.47
N GLU A 94 7.58 -0.39 22.62
CA GLU A 94 6.67 0.75 22.74
C GLU A 94 7.19 1.95 21.94
N ILE A 95 8.50 2.20 21.98
CA ILE A 95 9.14 3.27 21.20
C ILE A 95 9.06 2.97 19.70
N LEU A 96 9.26 1.69 19.31
CA LEU A 96 9.04 1.28 17.92
C LEU A 96 7.61 1.52 17.48
N LEU A 97 6.62 1.12 18.28
CA LEU A 97 5.19 1.36 17.99
C LEU A 97 4.90 2.85 17.82
N LEU A 98 5.44 3.71 18.71
CA LEU A 98 5.27 5.15 18.62
C LEU A 98 5.77 5.70 17.28
N PHE A 99 7.03 5.39 16.91
CA PHE A 99 7.60 5.89 15.67
C PHE A 99 6.94 5.29 14.42
N ARG A 100 6.55 4.03 14.45
CA ARG A 100 5.76 3.41 13.37
C ARG A 100 4.39 4.09 13.19
N GLY A 101 3.71 4.44 14.29
CA GLY A 101 2.48 5.21 14.25
C GLY A 101 2.67 6.60 13.63
N LEU A 102 3.73 7.32 14.04
CA LEU A 102 4.08 8.63 13.47
C LEU A 102 4.44 8.54 11.98
N THR A 103 5.16 7.49 11.57
CA THR A 103 5.50 7.25 10.16
C THR A 103 4.23 6.97 9.33
N GLY A 104 3.28 6.19 9.86
CA GLY A 104 2.00 5.94 9.22
C GLY A 104 1.15 7.21 9.07
N LEU A 105 1.07 8.02 10.13
CA LEU A 105 0.39 9.31 10.11
C LEU A 105 1.00 10.26 9.07
N SER A 106 2.32 10.33 9.00
CA SER A 106 3.02 11.17 8.02
C SER A 106 2.81 10.69 6.58
N GLY A 107 2.78 9.38 6.34
CA GLY A 107 2.43 8.80 5.04
C GLY A 107 1.04 9.23 4.58
N ALA A 108 0.07 9.29 5.51
CA ALA A 108 -1.29 9.79 5.27
C ALA A 108 -1.36 11.29 4.96
N MET A 109 -0.41 12.10 5.45
CA MET A 109 -0.26 13.51 5.05
C MET A 109 0.28 13.64 3.63
N ILE A 110 1.24 12.79 3.25
CA ILE A 110 2.02 12.90 2.01
C ILE A 110 1.20 12.42 0.80
N MET A 111 0.77 11.17 0.78
CA MET A 111 0.26 10.54 -0.43
C MET A 111 -1.03 11.17 -0.97
N PRO A 112 -2.07 11.43 -0.16
CA PRO A 112 -3.26 12.14 -0.65
C PRO A 112 -2.93 13.54 -1.17
N SER A 113 -1.99 14.25 -0.53
CA SER A 113 -1.56 15.59 -0.95
C SER A 113 -0.80 15.56 -2.29
N ILE A 114 0.01 14.53 -2.54
CA ILE A 114 0.68 14.30 -3.84
C ILE A 114 -0.36 14.09 -4.94
N PHE A 115 -1.33 13.20 -4.73
CA PHE A 115 -2.37 12.93 -5.73
C PHE A 115 -3.22 14.17 -6.01
N ALA A 116 -3.53 14.94 -4.99
CA ALA A 116 -4.26 16.20 -5.14
C ALA A 116 -3.43 17.25 -5.92
N LEU A 117 -2.14 17.42 -5.58
CA LEU A 117 -1.24 18.34 -6.29
C LEU A 117 -1.12 17.99 -7.78
N VAL A 118 -1.01 16.72 -8.12
CA VAL A 118 -1.02 16.27 -9.52
C VAL A 118 -2.37 16.55 -10.17
N GLY A 119 -3.47 16.35 -9.46
CA GLY A 119 -4.81 16.71 -9.91
C GLY A 119 -4.97 18.21 -10.24
N ASP A 120 -4.32 19.08 -9.46
CA ASP A 120 -4.43 20.54 -9.60
C ASP A 120 -3.48 21.09 -10.67
N LYS A 121 -2.28 20.51 -10.84
CA LYS A 121 -1.22 21.06 -11.70
C LYS A 121 -1.10 20.39 -13.07
N VAL A 122 -1.60 19.17 -13.24
CA VAL A 122 -1.45 18.38 -14.48
C VAL A 122 -2.74 18.40 -15.28
N THR A 123 -2.63 18.67 -16.59
CA THR A 123 -3.78 18.65 -17.51
C THR A 123 -4.44 17.28 -17.53
N TYR A 124 -5.74 17.24 -17.84
CA TYR A 124 -6.52 16.01 -17.80
C TYR A 124 -5.90 14.89 -18.65
N GLU A 125 -5.39 15.21 -19.84
CA GLU A 125 -4.80 14.27 -20.79
C GLU A 125 -3.50 13.64 -20.27
N SER A 126 -2.70 14.39 -19.50
CA SER A 126 -1.40 13.94 -18.96
C SER A 126 -1.49 13.38 -17.55
N ARG A 127 -2.62 13.57 -16.87
CA ARG A 127 -2.82 13.20 -15.46
C ARG A 127 -2.65 11.69 -15.22
N GLY A 128 -3.17 10.86 -16.11
CA GLY A 128 -3.03 9.41 -16.03
C GLY A 128 -1.56 8.97 -16.04
N LYS A 129 -0.74 9.58 -16.92
CA LYS A 129 0.70 9.29 -17.01
C LYS A 129 1.44 9.73 -15.74
N ALA A 130 1.11 10.91 -15.20
CA ALA A 130 1.72 11.42 -13.97
C ALA A 130 1.39 10.53 -12.76
N MET A 131 0.13 10.18 -12.58
CA MET A 131 -0.32 9.25 -11.52
C MET A 131 0.34 7.88 -11.66
N GLY A 132 0.40 7.34 -12.90
CA GLY A 132 1.08 6.08 -13.19
C GLY A 132 2.56 6.09 -12.84
N THR A 133 3.26 7.21 -13.05
CA THR A 133 4.67 7.37 -12.66
C THR A 133 4.83 7.31 -11.14
N ILE A 134 3.98 8.01 -10.38
CA ILE A 134 4.02 8.03 -8.91
C ILE A 134 3.67 6.67 -8.32
N MET A 135 2.60 6.04 -8.80
CA MET A 135 2.21 4.70 -8.36
C MET A 135 3.24 3.64 -8.77
N GLY A 136 3.82 3.78 -9.96
CA GLY A 136 4.91 2.90 -10.42
C GLY A 136 6.16 3.00 -9.53
N ALA A 137 6.51 4.18 -9.06
CA ALA A 137 7.60 4.36 -8.10
C ALA A 137 7.29 3.71 -6.74
N MET A 138 6.05 3.86 -6.27
CA MET A 138 5.59 3.23 -5.03
C MET A 138 5.63 1.68 -5.12
N VAL A 139 5.21 1.10 -6.24
CA VAL A 139 5.32 -0.36 -6.47
C VAL A 139 6.79 -0.76 -6.70
N GLY A 140 7.57 0.07 -7.39
CA GLY A 140 9.00 -0.12 -7.60
C GLY A 140 9.81 -0.21 -6.30
N SER A 141 9.32 0.38 -5.21
CA SER A 141 9.94 0.26 -3.88
C SER A 141 9.95 -1.19 -3.36
N THR A 142 8.96 -1.99 -3.70
CA THR A 142 8.93 -3.42 -3.34
C THR A 142 10.00 -4.20 -4.09
N VAL A 143 10.24 -3.85 -5.36
CA VAL A 143 11.20 -4.55 -6.22
C VAL A 143 12.65 -4.18 -5.91
N ILE A 144 12.92 -2.91 -5.65
CA ILE A 144 14.29 -2.40 -5.49
C ILE A 144 14.57 -2.03 -4.04
N GLY A 145 13.65 -1.30 -3.42
CA GLY A 145 13.86 -0.72 -2.10
C GLY A 145 13.90 -1.75 -0.98
N VAL A 146 12.92 -2.64 -0.95
CA VAL A 146 12.82 -3.66 0.12
C VAL A 146 14.03 -4.62 0.11
N PRO A 147 14.48 -5.14 -1.05
CA PRO A 147 15.71 -5.95 -1.10
C PRO A 147 16.97 -5.20 -0.65
N ILE A 148 17.13 -3.93 -1.05
CA ILE A 148 18.27 -3.11 -0.58
C ILE A 148 18.21 -2.94 0.93
N GLY A 149 17.02 -2.65 1.49
CA GLY A 149 16.85 -2.54 2.93
C GLY A 149 17.14 -3.83 3.69
N ALA A 150 16.71 -4.97 3.17
CA ALA A 150 17.02 -6.29 3.72
C ALA A 150 18.53 -6.58 3.67
N PHE A 151 19.20 -6.24 2.57
CA PHE A 151 20.66 -6.38 2.42
C PHE A 151 21.43 -5.49 3.41
N LEU A 152 21.03 -4.22 3.58
CA LEU A 152 21.61 -3.33 4.57
C LEU A 152 21.46 -3.86 6.00
N SER A 153 20.33 -4.49 6.30
CA SER A 153 20.10 -5.16 7.58
C SER A 153 20.98 -6.38 7.79
N GLU A 154 21.33 -7.12 6.74
CA GLU A 154 22.20 -8.30 6.83
C GLU A 154 23.68 -7.93 7.02
N VAL A 155 24.16 -6.92 6.31
CA VAL A 155 25.56 -6.47 6.37
C VAL A 155 25.88 -5.70 7.66
N GLY A 156 24.90 -4.97 8.16
CA GLY A 156 25.03 -4.20 9.41
C GLY A 156 24.08 -4.73 10.48
N ASN A 157 23.16 -3.86 10.88
CA ASN A 157 22.04 -4.19 11.75
C ASN A 157 20.78 -3.62 11.10
N TRP A 158 19.58 -4.11 11.47
CA TRP A 158 18.31 -3.61 10.94
C TRP A 158 18.14 -2.08 11.13
N GLN A 159 18.76 -1.50 12.17
CA GLN A 159 18.76 -0.06 12.44
C GLN A 159 19.40 0.75 11.30
N TRP A 160 20.44 0.22 10.65
CA TRP A 160 21.11 0.89 9.53
C TRP A 160 20.17 1.18 8.38
N THR A 161 19.22 0.28 8.14
CA THR A 161 18.20 0.48 7.13
C THR A 161 17.36 1.72 7.42
N PHE A 162 16.88 1.87 8.66
CA PHE A 162 16.07 3.01 9.06
C PHE A 162 16.86 4.31 9.14
N TYR A 163 18.12 4.26 9.62
CA TYR A 163 19.02 5.43 9.58
C TYR A 163 19.26 5.91 8.16
N SER A 164 19.56 5.01 7.24
CA SER A 164 19.83 5.35 5.83
C SER A 164 18.61 5.98 5.16
N ILE A 165 17.43 5.39 5.33
CA ILE A 165 16.17 5.93 4.78
C ILE A 165 15.85 7.27 5.43
N GLY A 166 15.92 7.39 6.75
CA GLY A 166 15.60 8.61 7.48
C GLY A 166 16.49 9.78 7.07
N LEU A 167 17.82 9.57 6.99
CA LEU A 167 18.77 10.60 6.55
C LEU A 167 18.57 11.01 5.09
N LEU A 168 18.39 10.01 4.20
CA LEU A 168 18.19 10.28 2.78
C LEU A 168 16.88 11.03 2.53
N THR A 169 15.81 10.63 3.21
CA THR A 169 14.51 11.30 3.08
C THR A 169 14.51 12.70 3.72
N LEU A 170 15.29 12.93 4.76
CA LEU A 170 15.48 14.27 5.34
C LEU A 170 16.18 15.21 4.35
N PHE A 171 17.23 14.73 3.68
CA PHE A 171 17.88 15.48 2.61
C PHE A 171 16.91 15.76 1.44
N LEU A 172 16.14 14.76 1.04
CA LEU A 172 15.12 14.92 0.01
C LEU A 172 14.01 15.88 0.43
N ALA A 173 13.64 15.97 1.71
CA ALA A 173 12.65 16.94 2.19
C ALA A 173 13.09 18.38 1.93
N ILE A 174 14.38 18.68 2.12
CA ILE A 174 14.96 19.98 1.79
C ILE A 174 14.86 20.24 0.27
N LEU A 175 15.22 19.23 -0.53
CA LEU A 175 15.15 19.32 -1.99
C LEU A 175 13.70 19.53 -2.50
N VAL A 176 12.75 18.79 -1.93
CA VAL A 176 11.30 18.94 -2.22
C VAL A 176 10.83 20.36 -1.91
N ASN A 177 11.25 20.94 -0.78
CA ASN A 177 10.89 22.31 -0.42
C ASN A 177 11.40 23.34 -1.44
N HIS A 178 12.58 23.15 -2.00
CA HIS A 178 13.15 24.03 -3.01
C HIS A 178 12.51 23.83 -4.40
N ILE A 179 12.20 22.60 -4.76
CA ILE A 179 11.65 22.27 -6.08
C ILE A 179 10.16 22.62 -6.20
N LEU A 180 9.36 22.36 -5.16
CA LEU A 180 7.93 22.67 -5.22
C LEU A 180 7.67 24.17 -5.07
N GLU A 181 6.90 24.73 -5.98
CA GLU A 181 6.49 26.15 -5.91
C GLU A 181 5.51 26.40 -4.75
N ASN A 182 5.61 27.60 -4.17
CA ASN A 182 4.66 28.02 -3.16
C ASN A 182 3.28 28.21 -3.80
N GLU A 183 2.27 27.54 -3.24
CA GLU A 183 0.89 27.75 -3.63
C GLU A 183 0.32 28.97 -2.91
N LYS A 184 -0.48 29.75 -3.64
CA LYS A 184 -1.31 30.77 -2.99
C LYS A 184 -2.36 30.02 -2.15
N THR A 185 -2.29 30.18 -0.85
CA THR A 185 -3.27 29.62 0.09
C THR A 185 -4.64 30.17 -0.30
N ARG A 186 -5.61 29.32 -0.55
CA ARG A 186 -7.00 29.72 -0.78
C ARG A 186 -7.59 30.15 0.54
N ASN A 187 -7.51 31.45 0.86
CA ASN A 187 -8.05 32.01 2.11
C ASN A 187 -9.58 32.12 2.12
N ASP A 188 -10.26 31.78 1.03
CA ASP A 188 -11.68 32.14 0.84
C ASP A 188 -12.69 31.06 1.26
N VAL A 189 -12.27 29.98 1.93
CA VAL A 189 -13.24 28.93 2.28
C VAL A 189 -13.59 28.96 3.75
N HIS A 190 -14.58 29.77 4.14
CA HIS A 190 -15.23 29.77 5.45
C HIS A 190 -16.03 28.48 5.76
N VAL A 191 -16.00 27.47 4.88
CA VAL A 191 -16.72 26.21 5.09
C VAL A 191 -15.90 25.30 6.03
N SER A 192 -16.51 24.80 7.10
CA SER A 192 -15.87 23.87 8.05
C SER A 192 -15.29 22.65 7.33
N ILE A 193 -14.02 22.27 7.66
CA ILE A 193 -13.39 21.03 7.15
C ILE A 193 -14.31 19.83 7.35
N VAL A 194 -14.92 19.75 8.54
CA VAL A 194 -15.83 18.66 8.91
C VAL A 194 -17.05 18.62 7.99
N LYS A 195 -17.65 19.79 7.68
CA LYS A 195 -18.82 19.85 6.77
C LYS A 195 -18.44 19.45 5.34
N THR A 196 -17.29 19.90 4.84
CA THR A 196 -16.80 19.53 3.48
C THR A 196 -16.49 18.04 3.40
N LEU A 197 -15.79 17.51 4.40
CA LEU A 197 -15.49 16.09 4.50
C LEU A 197 -16.78 15.26 4.59
N ALA A 198 -17.69 15.62 5.48
CA ALA A 198 -18.96 14.92 5.66
C ALA A 198 -19.80 14.91 4.36
N ALA A 199 -19.89 16.05 3.66
CA ALA A 199 -20.60 16.13 2.38
C ALA A 199 -19.98 15.24 1.30
N SER A 200 -18.66 15.26 1.17
CA SER A 200 -17.94 14.43 0.19
C SER A 200 -18.04 12.94 0.51
N LEU A 201 -17.92 12.57 1.78
CA LEU A 201 -18.11 11.20 2.27
C LEU A 201 -19.54 10.72 2.02
N LYS A 202 -20.54 11.54 2.39
CA LYS A 202 -21.95 11.21 2.12
C LYS A 202 -22.19 10.98 0.63
N MET A 203 -21.66 11.86 -0.24
CA MET A 203 -21.83 11.76 -1.68
C MET A 203 -21.16 10.49 -2.26
N ALA A 204 -20.03 10.06 -1.71
CA ALA A 204 -19.34 8.83 -2.12
C ALA A 204 -20.06 7.58 -1.58
N LEU A 205 -20.43 7.55 -0.29
CA LEU A 205 -20.96 6.37 0.40
C LEU A 205 -22.44 6.09 0.11
N VAL A 206 -23.21 7.08 -0.34
CA VAL A 206 -24.60 6.84 -0.82
C VAL A 206 -24.64 5.94 -2.05
N ASN A 207 -23.54 5.85 -2.83
CA ASN A 207 -23.47 4.93 -3.95
C ASN A 207 -23.11 3.52 -3.48
N ILE A 208 -24.08 2.63 -3.51
CA ILE A 208 -23.94 1.25 -3.05
C ILE A 208 -22.82 0.48 -3.77
N SER A 209 -22.60 0.74 -5.07
CA SER A 209 -21.49 0.12 -5.82
C SER A 209 -20.12 0.61 -5.34
N VAL A 210 -20.00 1.88 -4.91
CA VAL A 210 -18.77 2.39 -4.29
C VAL A 210 -18.53 1.69 -2.95
N LEU A 211 -19.56 1.56 -2.11
CA LEU A 211 -19.44 0.91 -0.81
C LEU A 211 -18.97 -0.54 -0.94
N PHE A 212 -19.58 -1.32 -1.84
CA PHE A 212 -19.17 -2.70 -2.07
C PHE A 212 -17.80 -2.83 -2.74
N ALA A 213 -17.42 -1.89 -3.59
CA ALA A 213 -16.08 -1.88 -4.17
C ALA A 213 -15.00 -1.53 -3.12
N LEU A 214 -15.29 -0.65 -2.16
CA LEU A 214 -14.43 -0.39 -1.00
C LEU A 214 -14.32 -1.62 -0.09
N LEU A 215 -15.41 -2.34 0.14
CA LEU A 215 -15.40 -3.61 0.86
C LEU A 215 -14.58 -4.68 0.13
N ALA A 216 -14.67 -4.74 -1.20
CA ALA A 216 -13.82 -5.61 -1.99
C ALA A 216 -12.33 -5.26 -1.85
N THR A 217 -11.96 -3.97 -1.85
CA THR A 217 -10.59 -3.53 -1.60
C THR A 217 -10.11 -3.91 -0.20
N PHE A 218 -10.94 -3.73 0.80
CA PHE A 218 -10.65 -4.11 2.18
C PHE A 218 -10.33 -5.62 2.29
N LEU A 219 -11.18 -6.47 1.74
CA LEU A 219 -10.99 -7.93 1.73
C LEU A 219 -9.79 -8.35 0.89
N TRP A 220 -9.59 -7.72 -0.28
CA TRP A 220 -8.42 -7.93 -1.12
C TRP A 220 -7.12 -7.68 -0.38
N THR A 221 -7.09 -6.60 0.40
CA THR A 221 -5.91 -6.23 1.20
C THR A 221 -5.68 -7.20 2.34
N ILE A 222 -6.73 -7.73 2.97
CA ILE A 222 -6.60 -8.83 3.95
C ILE A 222 -5.99 -10.07 3.28
N GLY A 223 -6.44 -10.41 2.07
CA GLY A 223 -5.91 -11.53 1.28
C GLY A 223 -4.42 -11.43 0.97
N LEU A 224 -3.88 -10.22 0.89
CA LEU A 224 -2.45 -9.98 0.71
C LEU A 224 -1.71 -9.90 2.06
N HIS A 225 -2.11 -8.97 2.92
CA HIS A 225 -1.29 -8.56 4.06
C HIS A 225 -1.32 -9.52 5.25
N GLY A 226 -2.29 -10.42 5.34
CA GLY A 226 -2.32 -11.42 6.40
C GLY A 226 -1.04 -12.29 6.41
N MET A 227 -0.72 -12.90 5.29
CA MET A 227 0.48 -13.73 5.14
C MET A 227 1.75 -12.90 4.93
N PHE A 228 1.66 -11.80 4.14
CA PHE A 228 2.80 -10.93 3.84
C PHE A 228 3.40 -10.28 5.09
N SER A 229 2.59 -9.94 6.09
CA SER A 229 3.07 -9.31 7.33
C SER A 229 4.08 -10.16 8.10
N TYR A 230 4.02 -11.48 7.92
CA TYR A 230 4.92 -12.44 8.55
C TYR A 230 5.82 -13.17 7.55
N ILE A 231 6.00 -12.61 6.36
CA ILE A 231 6.76 -13.24 5.27
C ILE A 231 8.21 -13.54 5.68
N GLY A 232 8.84 -12.62 6.43
CA GLY A 232 10.19 -12.79 6.96
C GLY A 232 10.27 -13.97 7.92
N VAL A 233 9.36 -13.99 8.92
CA VAL A 233 9.27 -15.06 9.92
C VAL A 233 8.94 -16.40 9.27
N TYR A 234 8.08 -16.43 8.25
CA TYR A 234 7.76 -17.65 7.50
C TYR A 234 8.99 -18.26 6.84
N TYR A 235 9.78 -17.46 6.13
CA TYR A 235 10.96 -17.95 5.42
C TYR A 235 12.10 -18.32 6.37
N GLU A 236 12.29 -17.58 7.46
CA GLU A 236 13.29 -17.89 8.46
C GLU A 236 12.95 -19.19 9.20
N ASN A 237 11.73 -19.32 9.73
CA ASN A 237 11.34 -20.47 10.57
C ASN A 237 11.29 -21.78 9.77
N ASN A 238 10.81 -21.76 8.51
CA ASN A 238 10.65 -22.98 7.73
C ASN A 238 11.92 -23.36 6.94
N PHE A 239 12.77 -22.40 6.56
CA PHE A 239 13.88 -22.66 5.65
C PHE A 239 15.25 -22.17 6.17
N GLY A 240 15.30 -21.47 7.31
CA GLY A 240 16.56 -20.98 7.89
C GLY A 240 17.34 -20.02 7.00
N ILE A 241 16.65 -19.30 6.09
CA ILE A 241 17.34 -18.36 5.18
C ILE A 241 17.48 -16.97 5.81
N SER A 242 18.63 -16.33 5.56
CA SER A 242 18.94 -15.00 6.08
C SER A 242 18.03 -13.91 5.51
N VAL A 243 17.96 -12.76 6.21
CA VAL A 243 17.16 -11.59 5.83
C VAL A 243 17.53 -11.10 4.42
N GLY A 244 18.79 -11.10 4.03
CA GLY A 244 19.19 -10.71 2.68
C GLY A 244 18.69 -11.68 1.61
N LYS A 245 18.69 -13.00 1.88
CA LYS A 245 18.08 -14.00 0.98
C LYS A 245 16.57 -13.83 0.90
N ILE A 246 15.89 -13.51 2.02
CA ILE A 246 14.48 -13.13 2.03
C ILE A 246 14.24 -11.91 1.14
N GLY A 247 15.13 -10.91 1.19
CA GLY A 247 15.10 -9.76 0.30
C GLY A 247 15.12 -10.15 -1.19
N ILE A 248 15.96 -11.14 -1.59
CA ILE A 248 15.99 -11.65 -2.97
C ILE A 248 14.66 -12.31 -3.34
N VAL A 249 14.08 -13.09 -2.45
CA VAL A 249 12.77 -13.72 -2.70
C VAL A 249 11.69 -12.65 -2.90
N ILE A 250 11.68 -11.60 -2.07
CA ILE A 250 10.74 -10.48 -2.19
C ILE A 250 10.98 -9.70 -3.49
N PHE A 251 12.23 -9.55 -3.93
CA PHE A 251 12.55 -8.99 -5.24
C PHE A 251 11.85 -9.77 -6.36
N LEU A 252 12.01 -11.10 -6.38
CA LEU A 252 11.41 -11.96 -7.41
C LEU A 252 9.86 -11.88 -7.37
N ALA A 253 9.27 -11.93 -6.18
CA ALA A 253 7.84 -11.76 -5.98
C ALA A 253 7.36 -10.37 -6.40
N GLY A 254 8.14 -9.32 -6.09
CA GLY A 254 7.89 -7.95 -6.50
C GLY A 254 7.88 -7.77 -8.02
N VAL A 255 8.85 -8.39 -8.74
CA VAL A 255 8.84 -8.43 -10.21
C VAL A 255 7.57 -9.10 -10.73
N GLY A 256 7.15 -10.21 -10.10
CA GLY A 256 5.87 -10.86 -10.39
C GLY A 256 4.68 -9.92 -10.21
N SER A 257 4.63 -9.18 -9.11
CA SER A 257 3.57 -8.21 -8.81
C SER A 257 3.51 -7.06 -9.83
N VAL A 258 4.68 -6.50 -10.22
CA VAL A 258 4.76 -5.46 -11.26
C VAL A 258 4.26 -5.99 -12.61
N ALA A 259 4.74 -7.17 -13.01
CA ALA A 259 4.27 -7.83 -14.23
C ALA A 259 2.75 -8.05 -14.18
N GLY A 260 2.25 -8.51 -13.03
CA GLY A 260 0.82 -8.68 -12.77
C GLY A 260 0.02 -7.39 -12.92
N ASN A 261 0.48 -6.29 -12.35
CA ASN A 261 -0.18 -4.98 -12.50
C ASN A 261 -0.25 -4.54 -13.97
N ILE A 262 0.83 -4.70 -14.74
CA ILE A 262 0.88 -4.30 -16.15
C ILE A 262 0.00 -5.21 -17.01
N LEU A 263 0.14 -6.52 -16.85
CA LEU A 263 -0.62 -7.52 -17.63
C LEU A 263 -2.10 -7.52 -17.23
N GLY A 264 -2.40 -7.38 -15.93
CA GLY A 264 -3.76 -7.31 -15.40
C GLY A 264 -4.52 -6.10 -15.93
N GLY A 265 -3.88 -4.92 -16.01
CA GLY A 265 -4.47 -3.73 -16.62
C GLY A 265 -4.81 -3.97 -18.10
N LYS A 266 -3.86 -4.49 -18.89
CA LYS A 266 -4.09 -4.81 -20.31
C LYS A 266 -5.17 -5.88 -20.51
N LEU A 267 -5.23 -6.88 -19.64
CA LEU A 267 -6.24 -7.92 -19.71
C LEU A 267 -7.62 -7.38 -19.32
N ALA A 268 -7.69 -6.49 -18.33
CA ALA A 268 -8.91 -5.82 -17.91
C ALA A 268 -9.55 -4.98 -19.02
N ASP A 269 -8.72 -4.38 -19.90
CA ASP A 269 -9.20 -3.64 -21.07
C ASP A 269 -9.80 -4.59 -22.13
N LYS A 270 -9.33 -5.85 -22.21
CA LYS A 270 -9.79 -6.84 -23.21
C LYS A 270 -11.01 -7.64 -22.76
N ILE A 271 -10.99 -8.20 -21.55
CA ILE A 271 -12.04 -9.12 -21.06
C ILE A 271 -12.93 -8.51 -19.97
N GLY A 272 -12.68 -7.23 -19.60
CA GLY A 272 -13.40 -6.52 -18.55
C GLY A 272 -12.75 -6.66 -17.17
N LYS A 273 -12.87 -5.60 -16.37
CA LYS A 273 -12.22 -5.48 -15.05
C LYS A 273 -12.72 -6.54 -14.07
N LYS A 274 -14.03 -6.78 -14.03
CA LYS A 274 -14.64 -7.78 -13.15
C LYS A 274 -14.12 -9.18 -13.42
N SER A 275 -14.01 -9.57 -14.69
CA SER A 275 -13.51 -10.90 -15.08
C SER A 275 -12.08 -11.11 -14.58
N VAL A 276 -11.22 -10.09 -14.72
CA VAL A 276 -9.82 -10.16 -14.23
C VAL A 276 -9.78 -10.24 -12.71
N ILE A 277 -10.59 -9.46 -11.98
CA ILE A 277 -10.67 -9.53 -10.52
C ILE A 277 -11.10 -10.93 -10.07
N VAL A 278 -12.10 -11.54 -10.74
CA VAL A 278 -12.56 -12.89 -10.42
C VAL A 278 -11.44 -13.92 -10.60
N ILE A 279 -10.78 -13.92 -11.76
CA ILE A 279 -9.65 -14.83 -12.03
C ILE A 279 -8.54 -14.62 -11.00
N ALA A 280 -8.18 -13.36 -10.76
CA ALA A 280 -7.15 -13.02 -9.79
C ALA A 280 -7.50 -13.48 -8.37
N SER A 281 -8.75 -13.33 -7.93
CA SER A 281 -9.20 -13.77 -6.62
C SER A 281 -9.10 -15.29 -6.44
N ILE A 282 -9.51 -16.05 -7.45
CA ILE A 282 -9.44 -17.53 -7.39
C ILE A 282 -7.99 -17.99 -7.34
N VAL A 283 -7.15 -17.52 -8.27
CA VAL A 283 -5.75 -17.96 -8.34
C VAL A 283 -4.95 -17.48 -7.15
N SER A 284 -5.17 -16.24 -6.69
CA SER A 284 -4.54 -15.69 -5.47
C SER A 284 -4.90 -16.53 -4.24
N SER A 285 -6.18 -16.91 -4.10
CA SER A 285 -6.65 -17.73 -2.98
C SER A 285 -5.99 -19.10 -2.96
N ILE A 286 -5.94 -19.79 -4.11
CA ILE A 286 -5.28 -21.08 -4.23
C ILE A 286 -3.78 -20.94 -3.96
N SER A 287 -3.14 -19.94 -4.55
CA SER A 287 -1.70 -19.74 -4.42
C SER A 287 -1.28 -19.40 -3.00
N VAL A 288 -2.02 -18.53 -2.26
CA VAL A 288 -1.66 -18.20 -0.87
C VAL A 288 -1.86 -19.40 0.06
N MET A 289 -2.86 -20.23 -0.21
CA MET A 289 -3.07 -21.46 0.55
C MET A 289 -1.92 -22.45 0.30
N LEU A 290 -1.57 -22.70 -0.96
CA LEU A 290 -0.44 -23.55 -1.32
C LEU A 290 0.88 -23.00 -0.76
N PHE A 291 1.09 -21.67 -0.80
CA PHE A 291 2.28 -21.04 -0.23
C PHE A 291 2.39 -21.31 1.27
N SER A 292 1.31 -21.13 2.02
CA SER A 292 1.31 -21.33 3.47
C SER A 292 1.54 -22.80 3.88
N LEU A 293 1.31 -23.74 2.97
CA LEU A 293 1.55 -25.19 3.17
C LEU A 293 2.91 -25.65 2.63
N SER A 294 3.63 -24.81 1.86
CA SER A 294 4.91 -25.16 1.23
C SER A 294 6.08 -24.99 2.21
N THR A 295 6.06 -25.71 3.33
CA THR A 295 7.03 -25.55 4.42
C THR A 295 8.28 -26.44 4.29
N GLU A 296 8.28 -27.41 3.37
CA GLU A 296 9.38 -28.38 3.22
C GLU A 296 10.31 -28.08 2.04
N ASN A 297 9.84 -27.35 1.05
CA ASN A 297 10.60 -27.09 -0.19
C ASN A 297 10.65 -25.60 -0.53
N LEU A 298 11.82 -24.99 -0.33
CA LEU A 298 12.06 -23.58 -0.59
C LEU A 298 11.76 -23.16 -2.04
N VAL A 299 12.11 -24.00 -3.01
CA VAL A 299 11.92 -23.67 -4.44
C VAL A 299 10.42 -23.61 -4.76
N ILE A 300 9.65 -24.58 -4.27
CA ILE A 300 8.18 -24.58 -4.43
C ILE A 300 7.59 -23.36 -3.75
N ALA A 301 7.99 -23.04 -2.51
CA ALA A 301 7.53 -21.86 -1.80
C ALA A 301 7.80 -20.57 -2.59
N ILE A 302 8.99 -20.40 -3.16
CA ILE A 302 9.34 -19.23 -3.98
C ILE A 302 8.48 -19.16 -5.26
N ILE A 303 8.32 -20.27 -5.97
CA ILE A 303 7.52 -20.30 -7.22
C ILE A 303 6.06 -19.93 -6.92
N VAL A 304 5.48 -20.52 -5.89
CA VAL A 304 4.09 -20.24 -5.49
C VAL A 304 3.93 -18.80 -5.00
N HIS A 305 4.93 -18.25 -4.27
CA HIS A 305 4.93 -16.86 -3.85
C HIS A 305 4.97 -15.90 -5.06
N ILE A 306 5.77 -16.19 -6.09
CA ILE A 306 5.80 -15.39 -7.32
C ILE A 306 4.45 -15.43 -8.04
N ILE A 307 3.82 -16.61 -8.14
CA ILE A 307 2.49 -16.76 -8.76
C ILE A 307 1.45 -15.98 -7.95
N TRP A 308 1.46 -16.12 -6.63
CA TRP A 308 0.56 -15.35 -5.76
C TRP A 308 0.73 -13.84 -5.97
N SER A 309 1.96 -13.34 -5.95
CA SER A 309 2.27 -11.92 -6.16
C SER A 309 1.85 -11.42 -7.55
N LEU A 310 2.03 -12.23 -8.60
CA LEU A 310 1.57 -11.93 -9.95
C LEU A 310 0.05 -11.69 -9.97
N PHE A 311 -0.73 -12.59 -9.40
CA PHE A 311 -2.19 -12.48 -9.42
C PHE A 311 -2.73 -11.44 -8.43
N ILE A 312 -2.01 -11.15 -7.34
CA ILE A 312 -2.27 -9.95 -6.52
C ILE A 312 -2.14 -8.70 -7.39
N GLY A 313 -1.11 -8.60 -8.22
CA GLY A 313 -0.94 -7.48 -9.16
C GLY A 313 -2.10 -7.37 -10.16
N PHE A 314 -2.55 -8.49 -10.76
CA PHE A 314 -3.71 -8.53 -11.67
C PHE A 314 -4.97 -7.94 -11.01
N GLY A 315 -5.30 -8.40 -9.82
CA GLY A 315 -6.49 -7.95 -9.10
C GLY A 315 -6.39 -6.51 -8.64
N GLN A 316 -5.25 -6.09 -8.12
CA GLN A 316 -5.01 -4.73 -7.62
C GLN A 316 -5.21 -3.68 -8.73
N ALA A 317 -4.61 -3.90 -9.91
CA ALA A 317 -4.74 -2.98 -11.04
C ALA A 317 -6.20 -2.87 -11.49
N SER A 318 -6.87 -4.02 -11.64
CA SER A 318 -8.25 -4.09 -12.13
C SER A 318 -9.24 -3.49 -11.12
N LEU A 319 -9.06 -3.76 -9.83
CA LEU A 319 -9.93 -3.25 -8.77
C LEU A 319 -9.79 -1.73 -8.62
N THR A 320 -8.57 -1.22 -8.64
CA THR A 320 -8.30 0.22 -8.59
C THR A 320 -8.90 0.94 -9.80
N ALA A 321 -8.77 0.37 -11.01
CA ALA A 321 -9.37 0.91 -12.21
C ALA A 321 -10.90 0.92 -12.12
N LEU A 322 -11.51 -0.19 -11.68
CA LEU A 322 -12.96 -0.29 -11.48
C LEU A 322 -13.49 0.80 -10.55
N ILE A 323 -12.90 0.91 -9.36
CA ILE A 323 -13.31 1.88 -8.33
C ILE A 323 -13.22 3.32 -8.85
N SER A 324 -12.15 3.63 -9.58
CA SER A 324 -11.90 4.98 -10.10
C SER A 324 -12.97 5.47 -11.09
N GLU A 325 -13.75 4.56 -11.67
CA GLU A 325 -14.78 4.86 -12.67
C GLU A 325 -16.21 4.87 -12.11
N LEU A 326 -16.43 4.32 -10.90
CA LEU A 326 -17.79 4.18 -10.34
C LEU A 326 -18.49 5.52 -10.12
N LYS A 327 -17.76 6.57 -9.72
CA LYS A 327 -18.33 7.91 -9.48
C LYS A 327 -17.38 9.04 -9.89
N PRO A 328 -17.29 9.38 -11.18
CA PRO A 328 -16.35 10.38 -11.70
C PRO A 328 -16.45 11.75 -11.04
N ALA A 329 -17.67 12.18 -10.64
CA ALA A 329 -17.91 13.49 -10.03
C ALA A 329 -17.18 13.70 -8.69
N VAL A 330 -16.89 12.60 -7.95
CA VAL A 330 -16.17 12.63 -6.66
C VAL A 330 -15.04 11.61 -6.64
N ARG A 331 -14.39 11.41 -7.78
CA ARG A 331 -13.32 10.41 -7.97
C ARG A 331 -12.20 10.54 -6.94
N GLY A 332 -11.78 11.77 -6.62
CA GLY A 332 -10.74 12.00 -5.61
C GLY A 332 -11.12 11.46 -4.24
N THR A 333 -12.36 11.74 -3.79
CA THR A 333 -12.88 11.23 -2.51
C THR A 333 -13.00 9.70 -2.50
N VAL A 334 -13.47 9.12 -3.59
CA VAL A 334 -13.58 7.65 -3.74
C VAL A 334 -12.20 7.00 -3.68
N MET A 335 -11.19 7.58 -4.31
CA MET A 335 -9.81 7.07 -4.27
C MET A 335 -9.15 7.24 -2.89
N ALA A 336 -9.45 8.35 -2.18
CA ALA A 336 -9.02 8.51 -0.79
C ALA A 336 -9.65 7.47 0.14
N LEU A 337 -10.94 7.21 0.00
CA LEU A 337 -11.63 6.14 0.72
C LEU A 337 -11.08 4.75 0.37
N ASN A 338 -10.70 4.54 -0.90
CA ASN A 338 -10.05 3.30 -1.32
C ASN A 338 -8.71 3.09 -0.61
N SER A 339 -7.89 4.14 -0.49
CA SER A 339 -6.65 4.07 0.29
C SER A 339 -6.93 3.77 1.77
N SER A 340 -7.94 4.40 2.37
CA SER A 340 -8.35 4.09 3.75
C SER A 340 -8.80 2.65 3.90
N ALA A 341 -9.61 2.12 2.98
CA ALA A 341 -10.05 0.73 2.98
C ALA A 341 -8.86 -0.24 2.88
N MET A 342 -7.85 0.09 2.04
CA MET A 342 -6.60 -0.68 1.96
C MET A 342 -5.87 -0.72 3.30
N TYR A 343 -5.59 0.44 3.90
CA TYR A 343 -4.82 0.49 5.14
C TYR A 343 -5.58 -0.06 6.35
N ILE A 344 -6.91 0.09 6.42
CA ILE A 344 -7.73 -0.57 7.43
C ILE A 344 -7.73 -2.09 7.22
N GLY A 345 -7.80 -2.56 5.97
CA GLY A 345 -7.64 -3.98 5.64
C GLY A 345 -6.27 -4.52 6.08
N MET A 346 -5.19 -3.76 5.83
CA MET A 346 -3.85 -4.10 6.30
C MET A 346 -3.76 -4.15 7.83
N THR A 347 -4.41 -3.20 8.53
CA THR A 347 -4.50 -3.18 10.00
C THR A 347 -5.13 -4.45 10.55
N ILE A 348 -6.29 -4.83 10.02
CA ILE A 348 -7.01 -6.03 10.46
C ILE A 348 -6.19 -7.29 10.13
N ALA A 349 -5.64 -7.36 8.92
CA ALA A 349 -4.86 -8.50 8.47
C ALA A 349 -3.61 -8.73 9.33
N SER A 350 -2.81 -7.69 9.55
CA SER A 350 -1.57 -7.79 10.35
C SER A 350 -1.87 -7.98 11.84
N GLY A 351 -2.93 -7.35 12.37
CA GLY A 351 -3.36 -7.52 13.75
C GLY A 351 -3.85 -8.94 14.03
N VAL A 352 -4.71 -9.50 13.18
CA VAL A 352 -5.18 -10.88 13.29
C VAL A 352 -4.03 -11.87 13.11
N ALA A 353 -3.11 -11.62 12.15
CA ALA A 353 -1.92 -12.42 11.97
C ALA A 353 -1.02 -12.41 13.22
N SER A 354 -0.84 -11.22 13.84
CA SER A 354 -0.10 -11.09 15.10
C SER A 354 -0.72 -11.91 16.22
N LEU A 355 -2.04 -11.81 16.41
CA LEU A 355 -2.76 -12.61 17.40
C LEU A 355 -2.70 -14.11 17.13
N ALA A 356 -2.79 -14.53 15.88
CA ALA A 356 -2.70 -15.94 15.52
C ALA A 356 -1.31 -16.50 15.85
N ILE A 357 -0.25 -15.86 15.39
CA ILE A 357 1.13 -16.31 15.63
C ILE A 357 1.49 -16.28 17.13
N SER A 358 1.06 -15.24 17.88
CA SER A 358 1.33 -15.15 19.32
C SER A 358 0.62 -16.25 20.12
N ASN A 359 -0.49 -16.78 19.62
CA ASN A 359 -1.21 -17.92 20.23
C ASN A 359 -0.76 -19.27 19.66
N GLY A 360 0.34 -19.33 18.90
CA GLY A 360 0.91 -20.58 18.40
C GLY A 360 0.17 -21.20 17.22
N PHE A 361 -0.70 -20.45 16.54
CA PHE A 361 -1.35 -20.96 15.32
C PHE A 361 -0.32 -21.09 14.17
N PRO A 362 -0.43 -22.14 13.35
CA PRO A 362 0.47 -22.38 12.23
C PRO A 362 0.27 -21.35 11.11
N PHE A 363 1.27 -21.15 10.24
CA PHE A 363 1.17 -20.26 9.07
C PHE A 363 0.03 -20.63 8.12
N SER A 364 -0.38 -21.89 8.07
CA SER A 364 -1.56 -22.32 7.29
C SER A 364 -2.85 -21.63 7.70
N SER A 365 -2.97 -21.22 8.98
CA SER A 365 -4.11 -20.42 9.45
C SER A 365 -4.14 -19.04 8.79
N LEU A 366 -2.97 -18.39 8.62
CA LEU A 366 -2.85 -17.12 7.90
C LEU A 366 -3.16 -17.31 6.41
N GLY A 367 -2.65 -18.38 5.80
CA GLY A 367 -2.98 -18.74 4.42
C GLY A 367 -4.49 -18.93 4.22
N THR A 368 -5.14 -19.64 5.13
CA THR A 368 -6.59 -19.86 5.11
C THR A 368 -7.36 -18.54 5.24
N MET A 369 -6.99 -17.67 6.18
CA MET A 369 -7.59 -16.34 6.33
C MET A 369 -7.47 -15.53 5.04
N CYS A 370 -6.29 -15.48 4.44
CA CYS A 370 -6.02 -14.77 3.19
C CYS A 370 -6.82 -15.35 2.02
N ALA A 371 -6.90 -16.69 1.93
CA ALA A 371 -7.65 -17.37 0.89
C ALA A 371 -9.15 -17.06 0.98
N ILE A 372 -9.73 -17.17 2.19
CA ILE A 372 -11.15 -16.84 2.42
C ILE A 372 -11.42 -15.37 2.08
N ALA A 373 -10.58 -14.43 2.54
CA ALA A 373 -10.75 -13.01 2.26
C ALA A 373 -10.71 -12.74 0.74
N SER A 374 -9.79 -13.35 0.00
CA SER A 374 -9.71 -13.24 -1.46
C SER A 374 -10.93 -13.83 -2.16
N LEU A 375 -11.47 -14.95 -1.69
CA LEU A 375 -12.69 -15.57 -2.26
C LEU A 375 -13.93 -14.73 -1.98
N LEU A 376 -14.03 -14.09 -0.83
CA LEU A 376 -15.17 -13.22 -0.50
C LEU A 376 -15.28 -11.98 -1.42
N VAL A 377 -14.21 -11.61 -2.12
CA VAL A 377 -14.25 -10.57 -3.15
C VAL A 377 -15.14 -10.98 -4.33
N LEU A 378 -15.24 -12.28 -4.65
CA LEU A 378 -15.99 -12.79 -5.81
C LEU A 378 -17.48 -12.38 -5.81
N PRO A 379 -18.29 -12.75 -4.79
CA PRO A 379 -19.70 -12.41 -4.77
C PRO A 379 -19.91 -10.90 -4.73
N ILE A 380 -19.03 -10.15 -4.06
CA ILE A 380 -19.15 -8.69 -3.97
C ILE A 380 -18.99 -8.06 -5.35
N ILE A 381 -17.93 -8.40 -6.07
CA ILE A 381 -17.64 -7.80 -7.38
C ILE A 381 -18.65 -8.26 -8.45
N PHE A 382 -19.01 -9.55 -8.44
CA PHE A 382 -19.87 -10.09 -9.48
C PHE A 382 -21.32 -9.63 -9.33
N VAL A 383 -21.87 -9.69 -8.12
CA VAL A 383 -23.29 -9.45 -7.86
C VAL A 383 -23.58 -8.00 -7.50
N LEU A 384 -22.77 -7.40 -6.62
CA LEU A 384 -23.12 -6.15 -5.93
C LEU A 384 -22.55 -4.89 -6.58
N VAL A 385 -21.43 -4.99 -7.29
CA VAL A 385 -20.87 -3.84 -8.01
C VAL A 385 -21.45 -3.77 -9.41
N LYS A 386 -22.21 -2.72 -9.71
CA LYS A 386 -22.75 -2.47 -11.06
C LYS A 386 -21.78 -1.57 -11.84
N GLU A 387 -21.19 -2.07 -12.92
CA GLU A 387 -20.48 -1.25 -13.90
C GLU A 387 -21.48 -0.45 -14.74
N LYS A 388 -21.16 0.81 -15.04
CA LYS A 388 -21.84 1.51 -16.13
C LYS A 388 -21.45 0.81 -17.43
N ALA A 389 -22.43 0.30 -18.18
CA ALA A 389 -22.20 -0.31 -19.47
C ALA A 389 -21.37 0.64 -20.35
N SER A 390 -20.19 0.18 -20.78
CA SER A 390 -19.34 0.91 -21.70
C SER A 390 -20.12 1.13 -23.00
N SER A 391 -20.38 2.37 -23.39
CA SER A 391 -21.09 2.74 -24.62
C SER A 391 -20.35 2.34 -25.91
N ASN A 392 -19.21 1.67 -25.79
CA ASN A 392 -18.33 1.31 -26.92
C ASN A 392 -18.59 -0.09 -27.53
N LYS A 393 -19.54 -0.89 -27.02
CA LYS A 393 -19.89 -2.16 -27.69
C LYS A 393 -20.73 -2.01 -28.95
N LYS A 394 -21.13 -0.80 -29.36
CA LYS A 394 -22.01 -0.56 -30.55
C LYS A 394 -21.28 -0.15 -31.83
N LYS A 395 -19.95 -0.24 -31.93
CA LYS A 395 -19.23 0.12 -33.18
C LYS A 395 -18.43 -1.03 -33.82
N MET A 396 -18.80 -2.29 -33.54
CA MET A 396 -18.18 -3.44 -34.21
C MET A 396 -19.22 -4.43 -34.78
N THR A 397 -20.30 -3.90 -35.26
CA THR A 397 -21.24 -4.64 -36.13
C THR A 397 -21.83 -3.67 -37.16
N ILE A 398 -21.06 -3.39 -38.19
CA ILE A 398 -21.49 -3.13 -39.58
C ILE A 398 -20.29 -3.46 -40.47
#